data_f1766b53e835848aa28249c62942c536
#
_entry.id   f1766b53e835848aa28249c62942c536
#
_cell.length_a   1.000
_cell.length_b   1.000
_cell.length_c   1.000
_cell.angle_alpha   90.00
_cell.angle_beta   90.00
_cell.angle_gamma   90.00
#
_symmetry.space_group_name_H-M   'P 1'
#
loop_
_entity.id
_entity.type
_entity.pdbx_description
1 polymer ?
#
loop_
_entity_poly.entity_id
_entity_poly.type
_entity_poly.pdbx_seq_one_letter_code
_entity_poly.pdbx_strand_id
1 'polypeptide(L)'
;MPTLRLGHYSRWLSKTVFSLMILLVAACSDVPLDKGGEGLDIDATTESETFLEPQPTAKSEVVIRSNPTATSHPTIEKETVSETESVSFYINAFNLMGRGEYVDAERTFTTVTELEPGFARGWDGRGQSLMLQGRFEEAMLDFDRAIELKPNLAIAYANRAMARIGLEDVDGAFRDATRAVELDDESVAGQLVLGRVHATKGEPEKALEWFDIAVATGSEDGATWWWRGRFFRDVLGVGHLALDDFNKAIELAPAQAALYIDRALLYIQADTENELARADLEEAISLAQDPKLPSIIERANELITVLDQRDAQDLKQK
;
A
#
# COMPACT_ATOMS: atom_id res chain seq x y z
N MET A 1 33.35 10.07 15.45
CA MET A 1 32.30 10.25 14.43
C MET A 1 31.12 9.41 14.87
N PRO A 2 29.91 9.95 15.03
CA PRO A 2 28.78 9.14 15.47
C PRO A 2 28.34 8.22 14.36
N THR A 3 28.28 6.93 14.62
CA THR A 3 27.70 5.91 13.75
C THR A 3 26.22 6.21 13.57
N LEU A 4 25.85 6.70 12.42
CA LEU A 4 24.44 6.86 11.99
C LEU A 4 23.82 5.47 11.92
N ARG A 5 23.02 5.13 12.93
CA ARG A 5 22.25 3.89 12.93
C ARG A 5 21.20 3.95 11.82
N LEU A 6 21.35 3.14 10.79
CA LEU A 6 20.45 2.91 9.66
C LEU A 6 18.95 2.74 10.05
N GLY A 7 18.67 2.41 11.32
CA GLY A 7 17.33 2.19 11.84
C GLY A 7 16.36 3.38 11.73
N HIS A 8 16.82 4.62 11.77
CA HIS A 8 15.95 5.80 11.70
C HIS A 8 15.62 6.21 10.25
N TYR A 9 16.57 6.09 9.32
CA TYR A 9 16.32 6.37 7.89
C TYR A 9 15.37 5.34 7.25
N SER A 10 15.51 4.06 7.62
CA SER A 10 14.65 3.01 7.09
C SER A 10 13.20 3.12 7.55
N ARG A 11 12.94 3.70 8.74
CA ARG A 11 11.60 3.88 9.29
C ARG A 11 10.85 5.05 8.61
N TRP A 12 11.58 6.09 8.23
CA TRP A 12 10.99 7.25 7.55
C TRP A 12 10.74 6.96 6.06
N LEU A 13 11.71 6.35 5.35
CA LEU A 13 11.54 5.93 3.95
C LEU A 13 10.43 4.88 3.78
N SER A 14 10.26 3.95 4.74
CA SER A 14 9.22 2.94 4.63
C SER A 14 7.81 3.52 4.76
N LYS A 15 7.59 4.53 5.60
CA LYS A 15 6.27 5.15 5.78
C LYS A 15 5.84 5.92 4.53
N THR A 16 6.69 6.78 3.97
CA THR A 16 6.38 7.60 2.79
C THR A 16 6.26 6.79 1.50
N VAL A 17 7.12 5.79 1.32
CA VAL A 17 7.11 4.96 0.11
C VAL A 17 5.98 3.95 0.12
N PHE A 18 5.63 3.42 1.28
CA PHE A 18 4.48 2.52 1.42
C PHE A 18 3.16 3.23 1.10
N SER A 19 3.01 4.47 1.56
CA SER A 19 1.89 5.34 1.24
C SER A 19 1.74 5.56 -0.27
N LEU A 20 2.82 5.90 -0.93
CA LEU A 20 2.88 6.07 -2.39
C LEU A 20 2.51 4.78 -3.13
N MET A 21 2.94 3.65 -2.61
CA MET A 21 2.76 2.33 -3.21
C MET A 21 1.33 1.81 -3.10
N ILE A 22 0.67 2.00 -1.97
CA ILE A 22 -0.74 1.63 -1.80
C ILE A 22 -1.62 2.40 -2.79
N LEU A 23 -1.33 3.69 -3.01
CA LEU A 23 -2.00 4.51 -4.01
C LEU A 23 -1.81 3.99 -5.45
N LEU A 24 -0.61 3.48 -5.77
CA LEU A 24 -0.29 2.99 -7.11
C LEU A 24 -0.88 1.59 -7.41
N VAL A 25 -0.86 0.66 -6.44
CA VAL A 25 -1.45 -0.69 -6.62
C VAL A 25 -2.94 -0.62 -6.93
N ALA A 26 -3.66 0.30 -6.29
CA ALA A 26 -5.09 0.42 -6.54
C ALA A 26 -5.43 1.12 -7.86
N ALA A 27 -4.54 1.97 -8.38
CA ALA A 27 -4.71 2.53 -9.72
C ALA A 27 -4.53 1.48 -10.85
N CYS A 28 -3.83 0.37 -10.55
CA CYS A 28 -3.62 -0.75 -11.49
C CYS A 28 -4.62 -1.90 -11.29
N SER A 29 -5.33 -1.96 -10.16
CA SER A 29 -6.31 -3.01 -9.88
C SER A 29 -7.72 -2.44 -9.93
N ASP A 30 -8.33 -2.38 -11.11
CA ASP A 30 -9.78 -2.32 -11.29
C ASP A 30 -10.43 -3.67 -10.89
N VAL A 31 -10.16 -4.16 -9.68
CA VAL A 31 -10.97 -5.22 -9.10
C VAL A 31 -12.18 -4.52 -8.52
N PRO A 32 -13.38 -4.63 -9.15
CA PRO A 32 -14.59 -4.11 -8.57
C PRO A 32 -14.78 -4.79 -7.22
N LEU A 33 -14.92 -4.02 -6.16
CA LEU A 33 -15.50 -4.54 -4.94
C LEU A 33 -16.95 -4.90 -5.29
N ASP A 34 -17.24 -6.20 -5.31
CA ASP A 34 -18.49 -6.76 -5.83
C ASP A 34 -19.69 -6.10 -5.15
N LYS A 35 -20.68 -5.70 -5.97
CA LYS A 35 -21.93 -5.12 -5.50
C LYS A 35 -22.82 -6.24 -4.95
N GLY A 36 -22.58 -6.62 -3.71
CA GLY A 36 -23.47 -7.48 -2.94
C GLY A 36 -24.45 -6.65 -2.09
N GLY A 37 -25.66 -6.46 -2.59
CA GLY A 37 -26.89 -6.40 -1.83
C GLY A 37 -27.27 -5.13 -1.06
N GLU A 38 -28.45 -4.66 -1.35
CA GLU A 38 -29.49 -4.00 -0.53
C GLU A 38 -29.07 -3.18 0.72
N GLY A 39 -29.50 -1.92 0.74
CA GLY A 39 -29.23 -0.95 1.80
C GLY A 39 -29.48 -1.46 3.20
N LEU A 40 -28.49 -1.31 4.07
CA LEU A 40 -28.59 -1.63 5.49
C LEU A 40 -28.83 -0.35 6.29
N ASP A 41 -29.97 -0.37 7.02
CA ASP A 41 -30.23 0.60 8.09
C ASP A 41 -29.31 0.27 9.28
N ILE A 42 -28.47 1.23 9.66
CA ILE A 42 -27.55 1.07 10.80
C ILE A 42 -28.24 1.59 12.05
N ASP A 43 -28.69 0.68 12.90
CA ASP A 43 -29.11 1.00 14.27
C ASP A 43 -27.98 0.65 15.25
N ALA A 44 -27.55 1.64 16.01
CA ALA A 44 -26.37 1.56 16.87
C ALA A 44 -26.74 1.00 18.26
N THR A 45 -26.42 -0.28 18.50
CA THR A 45 -26.30 -0.78 19.88
C THR A 45 -25.10 -1.69 20.05
N THR A 46 -24.16 -1.22 20.86
CA THR A 46 -22.94 -1.89 21.28
C THR A 46 -23.21 -2.94 22.36
N GLU A 47 -22.76 -4.18 22.12
CA GLU A 47 -22.50 -5.13 23.22
C GLU A 47 -21.03 -5.56 23.21
N SER A 48 -20.37 -5.40 24.37
CA SER A 48 -18.98 -5.69 24.61
C SER A 48 -18.78 -7.15 25.01
N GLU A 49 -18.00 -7.92 24.24
CA GLU A 49 -17.49 -9.22 24.66
C GLU A 49 -16.03 -9.14 25.07
N THR A 50 -15.74 -9.72 26.24
CA THR A 50 -14.46 -9.72 26.94
C THR A 50 -13.47 -10.73 26.33
N PHE A 51 -12.28 -10.27 25.97
CA PHE A 51 -11.15 -11.11 25.53
C PHE A 51 -10.39 -11.65 26.75
N LEU A 52 -10.09 -12.95 26.71
CA LEU A 52 -9.22 -13.67 27.65
C LEU A 52 -7.75 -13.61 27.18
N GLU A 53 -6.87 -13.14 28.07
CA GLU A 53 -5.41 -13.11 27.87
C GLU A 53 -4.77 -14.50 27.87
N PRO A 54 -3.77 -14.79 27.01
CA PRO A 54 -2.91 -15.96 27.16
C PRO A 54 -1.65 -15.65 27.98
N GLN A 55 -1.35 -16.56 28.90
CA GLN A 55 -0.20 -16.54 29.82
C GLN A 55 1.16 -16.81 29.14
N PRO A 56 2.28 -16.30 29.66
CA PRO A 56 3.61 -16.43 29.03
C PRO A 56 4.31 -17.74 29.42
N THR A 57 4.87 -18.42 28.41
CA THR A 57 5.72 -19.60 28.61
C THR A 57 7.21 -19.29 28.53
N ALA A 58 7.96 -20.04 29.32
CA ALA A 58 9.33 -19.92 29.81
C ALA A 58 10.45 -19.69 28.76
N LYS A 59 11.44 -18.92 29.21
CA LYS A 59 12.76 -18.68 28.61
C LYS A 59 13.66 -19.93 28.66
N SER A 60 14.31 -20.26 27.54
CA SER A 60 15.45 -21.18 27.48
C SER A 60 16.73 -20.37 27.24
N GLU A 61 17.66 -20.44 28.18
CA GLU A 61 19.01 -19.90 28.05
C GLU A 61 19.87 -20.80 27.15
N VAL A 62 20.52 -20.19 26.16
CA VAL A 62 21.58 -20.85 25.37
C VAL A 62 22.93 -20.29 25.80
N VAL A 63 23.74 -21.15 26.37
CA VAL A 63 25.13 -20.87 26.80
C VAL A 63 26.05 -20.92 25.58
N ILE A 64 26.64 -19.78 25.21
CA ILE A 64 27.67 -19.69 24.17
C ILE A 64 29.07 -19.91 24.83
N ARG A 65 29.74 -20.96 24.42
CA ARG A 65 31.16 -21.18 24.74
C ARG A 65 32.02 -20.51 23.67
N SER A 66 32.85 -19.56 24.11
CA SER A 66 33.89 -18.92 23.31
C SER A 66 35.13 -19.84 23.18
N ASN A 67 35.64 -19.97 21.97
CA ASN A 67 36.99 -20.52 21.72
C ASN A 67 37.79 -19.49 20.89
N PRO A 68 39.00 -19.08 21.32
CA PRO A 68 39.81 -18.11 20.63
C PRO A 68 40.87 -18.83 19.77
N THR A 69 41.05 -18.44 18.54
CA THR A 69 42.28 -18.28 17.79
C THR A 69 42.00 -18.35 16.27
N ALA A 70 42.26 -17.26 15.59
CA ALA A 70 43.00 -17.24 14.32
C ALA A 70 43.10 -15.82 13.74
N THR A 71 44.32 -15.37 13.66
CA THR A 71 45.00 -14.51 12.70
C THR A 71 44.18 -13.62 11.76
N SER A 72 44.44 -12.34 11.91
CA SER A 72 44.06 -11.18 11.11
C SER A 72 44.43 -11.28 9.64
N HIS A 73 43.46 -11.03 8.78
CA HIS A 73 43.63 -10.40 7.45
C HIS A 73 42.49 -9.41 7.19
N PRO A 74 42.71 -8.33 6.45
CA PRO A 74 41.82 -7.18 6.43
C PRO A 74 40.62 -7.40 5.48
N THR A 75 39.53 -7.84 6.07
CA THR A 75 38.22 -8.01 5.38
C THR A 75 37.33 -6.78 5.54
N ILE A 76 37.78 -5.76 6.28
CA ILE A 76 36.95 -4.62 6.72
C ILE A 76 36.58 -3.66 5.58
N GLU A 77 37.44 -3.53 4.55
CA GLU A 77 37.17 -2.58 3.45
C GLU A 77 36.12 -3.09 2.46
N LYS A 78 35.98 -4.39 2.28
CA LYS A 78 35.07 -4.98 1.32
C LYS A 78 33.61 -5.01 1.81
N GLU A 79 33.38 -5.22 3.11
CA GLU A 79 32.07 -5.20 3.75
C GLU A 79 31.50 -3.76 3.76
N THR A 80 32.29 -2.76 4.09
CA THR A 80 31.81 -1.36 4.20
C THR A 80 31.46 -0.74 2.83
N VAL A 81 32.15 -1.11 1.77
CA VAL A 81 31.84 -0.64 0.40
C VAL A 81 30.56 -1.29 -0.10
N SER A 82 30.39 -2.59 0.12
CA SER A 82 29.18 -3.34 -0.28
C SER A 82 27.92 -2.82 0.42
N GLU A 83 27.96 -2.58 1.73
CA GLU A 83 26.81 -2.03 2.48
C GLU A 83 26.40 -0.62 1.99
N THR A 84 27.36 0.23 1.66
CA THR A 84 27.07 1.59 1.17
C THR A 84 26.45 1.56 -0.24
N GLU A 85 26.93 0.66 -1.10
CA GLU A 85 26.39 0.48 -2.44
C GLU A 85 24.97 -0.10 -2.41
N SER A 86 24.72 -1.12 -1.60
CA SER A 86 23.42 -1.76 -1.44
C SER A 86 22.36 -0.77 -0.94
N VAL A 87 22.70 0.07 0.04
CA VAL A 87 21.81 1.14 0.52
C VAL A 87 21.49 2.15 -0.59
N SER A 88 22.48 2.51 -1.42
CA SER A 88 22.26 3.43 -2.54
C SER A 88 21.32 2.84 -3.58
N PHE A 89 21.51 1.57 -3.97
CA PHE A 89 20.60 0.86 -4.86
C PHE A 89 19.19 0.72 -4.25
N TYR A 90 19.09 0.41 -2.96
CA TYR A 90 17.82 0.31 -2.26
C TYR A 90 17.02 1.62 -2.31
N ILE A 91 17.65 2.76 -2.02
CA ILE A 91 17.02 4.08 -2.12
C ILE A 91 16.62 4.40 -3.57
N ASN A 92 17.51 4.12 -4.53
CA ASN A 92 17.23 4.34 -5.95
C ASN A 92 16.03 3.52 -6.43
N ALA A 93 15.93 2.27 -6.02
CA ALA A 93 14.82 1.41 -6.39
C ALA A 93 13.46 1.97 -5.92
N PHE A 94 13.39 2.51 -4.70
CA PHE A 94 12.17 3.19 -4.23
C PHE A 94 11.87 4.48 -5.00
N ASN A 95 12.89 5.24 -5.41
CA ASN A 95 12.68 6.41 -6.25
C ASN A 95 12.12 6.02 -7.63
N LEU A 96 12.59 4.91 -8.20
CA LEU A 96 12.05 4.35 -9.45
C LEU A 96 10.60 3.90 -9.28
N MET A 97 10.27 3.23 -8.16
CA MET A 97 8.88 2.88 -7.84
C MET A 97 7.99 4.13 -7.77
N GLY A 98 8.45 5.18 -7.11
CA GLY A 98 7.72 6.45 -7.01
C GLY A 98 7.48 7.15 -8.35
N ARG A 99 8.29 6.82 -9.38
CA ARG A 99 8.12 7.29 -10.77
C ARG A 99 7.31 6.33 -11.64
N GLY A 100 6.78 5.23 -11.09
CA GLY A 100 6.10 4.21 -11.87
C GLY A 100 7.01 3.33 -12.73
N GLU A 101 8.34 3.43 -12.57
CA GLU A 101 9.34 2.67 -13.30
C GLU A 101 9.56 1.30 -12.62
N TYR A 102 8.48 0.50 -12.53
CA TYR A 102 8.45 -0.73 -11.69
C TYR A 102 9.43 -1.81 -12.16
N VAL A 103 9.64 -1.94 -13.48
CA VAL A 103 10.58 -2.91 -14.07
C VAL A 103 12.04 -2.54 -13.72
N ASP A 104 12.37 -1.26 -13.76
CA ASP A 104 13.71 -0.80 -13.39
C ASP A 104 13.91 -0.84 -11.87
N ALA A 105 12.86 -0.60 -11.08
CA ALA A 105 12.86 -0.80 -9.64
C ALA A 105 13.12 -2.27 -9.27
N GLU A 106 12.42 -3.22 -9.91
CA GLU A 106 12.64 -4.66 -9.74
C GLU A 106 14.11 -5.03 -10.05
N ARG A 107 14.63 -4.55 -11.18
CA ARG A 107 16.05 -4.81 -11.56
C ARG A 107 17.01 -4.26 -10.51
N THR A 108 16.73 -3.06 -10.00
CA THR A 108 17.58 -2.41 -8.99
C THR A 108 17.47 -3.13 -7.64
N PHE A 109 16.29 -3.57 -7.22
CA PHE A 109 16.15 -4.43 -6.03
C PHE A 109 16.80 -5.80 -6.22
N THR A 110 16.80 -6.36 -7.42
CA THR A 110 17.54 -7.60 -7.71
C THR A 110 19.03 -7.41 -7.41
N THR A 111 19.63 -6.29 -7.83
CA THR A 111 21.02 -5.95 -7.46
C THR A 111 21.18 -5.89 -5.92
N VAL A 112 20.22 -5.30 -5.19
CA VAL A 112 20.27 -5.27 -3.72
C VAL A 112 20.27 -6.69 -3.14
N THR A 113 19.40 -7.58 -3.62
CA THR A 113 19.30 -8.97 -3.12
C THR A 113 20.50 -9.84 -3.50
N GLU A 114 21.21 -9.52 -4.59
CA GLU A 114 22.46 -10.17 -4.99
C GLU A 114 23.65 -9.70 -4.13
N LEU A 115 23.72 -8.41 -3.83
CA LEU A 115 24.77 -7.83 -2.98
C LEU A 115 24.60 -8.26 -1.53
N GLU A 116 23.36 -8.25 -1.03
CA GLU A 116 23.01 -8.59 0.34
C GLU A 116 21.85 -9.59 0.40
N PRO A 117 22.10 -10.90 0.15
CA PRO A 117 21.04 -11.92 0.16
C PRO A 117 20.32 -12.08 1.51
N GLY A 118 20.92 -11.62 2.60
CA GLY A 118 20.36 -11.61 3.96
C GLY A 118 19.53 -10.37 4.28
N PHE A 119 19.45 -9.37 3.39
CA PHE A 119 18.72 -8.14 3.63
C PHE A 119 17.23 -8.31 3.32
N ALA A 120 16.43 -8.70 4.33
CA ALA A 120 15.00 -9.00 4.19
C ALA A 120 14.20 -7.89 3.49
N ARG A 121 14.53 -6.61 3.74
CA ARG A 121 13.84 -5.47 3.10
C ARG A 121 14.14 -5.35 1.61
N GLY A 122 15.27 -5.86 1.13
CA GLY A 122 15.59 -5.90 -0.30
C GLY A 122 14.63 -6.85 -1.04
N TRP A 123 14.39 -8.02 -0.47
CA TRP A 123 13.41 -8.98 -0.98
C TRP A 123 11.98 -8.41 -0.93
N ASP A 124 11.58 -7.80 0.20
CA ASP A 124 10.30 -7.14 0.34
C ASP A 124 10.10 -6.05 -0.74
N GLY A 125 11.09 -5.19 -0.97
CA GLY A 125 11.04 -4.15 -2.01
C GLY A 125 10.94 -4.71 -3.43
N ARG A 126 11.63 -5.82 -3.73
CA ARG A 126 11.51 -6.50 -5.04
C ARG A 126 10.11 -7.08 -5.22
N GLY A 127 9.60 -7.76 -4.20
CA GLY A 127 8.22 -8.27 -4.19
C GLY A 127 7.19 -7.16 -4.40
N GLN A 128 7.39 -6.01 -3.79
CA GLN A 128 6.55 -4.84 -4.03
C GLN A 128 6.58 -4.40 -5.50
N SER A 129 7.78 -4.31 -6.11
CA SER A 129 7.93 -3.95 -7.52
C SER A 129 7.22 -4.94 -8.45
N LEU A 130 7.29 -6.24 -8.14
CA LEU A 130 6.59 -7.30 -8.87
C LEU A 130 5.07 -7.18 -8.72
N MET A 131 4.59 -6.92 -7.50
CA MET A 131 3.16 -6.74 -7.22
C MET A 131 2.59 -5.55 -8.00
N LEU A 132 3.33 -4.43 -8.11
CA LEU A 132 2.95 -3.26 -8.90
C LEU A 132 2.89 -3.54 -10.41
N GLN A 133 3.56 -4.59 -10.89
CA GLN A 133 3.48 -5.10 -12.26
C GLN A 133 2.35 -6.14 -12.43
N GLY A 134 1.56 -6.45 -11.39
CA GLY A 134 0.53 -7.49 -11.42
C GLY A 134 1.09 -8.92 -11.33
N ARG A 135 2.38 -9.10 -11.05
CA ARG A 135 3.06 -10.40 -10.96
C ARG A 135 2.98 -10.93 -9.52
N PHE A 136 1.76 -11.21 -9.07
CA PHE A 136 1.48 -11.52 -7.66
C PHE A 136 2.14 -12.81 -7.18
N GLU A 137 2.17 -13.87 -7.99
CA GLU A 137 2.80 -15.14 -7.63
C GLU A 137 4.31 -15.00 -7.40
N GLU A 138 4.98 -14.23 -8.23
CA GLU A 138 6.41 -13.96 -8.09
C GLU A 138 6.68 -13.06 -6.87
N ALA A 139 5.84 -12.06 -6.64
CA ALA A 139 5.91 -11.22 -5.45
C ALA A 139 5.78 -12.03 -4.15
N MET A 140 4.90 -13.04 -4.13
CA MET A 140 4.73 -13.94 -2.99
C MET A 140 6.03 -14.65 -2.61
N LEU A 141 6.82 -15.13 -3.60
CA LEU A 141 8.10 -15.79 -3.33
C LEU A 141 9.10 -14.85 -2.64
N ASP A 142 9.10 -13.59 -3.03
CA ASP A 142 9.99 -12.58 -2.44
C ASP A 142 9.54 -12.18 -1.03
N PHE A 143 8.23 -12.04 -0.80
CA PHE A 143 7.71 -11.80 0.54
C PHE A 143 7.94 -13.00 1.46
N ASP A 144 7.80 -14.23 0.97
CA ASP A 144 8.15 -15.43 1.72
C ASP A 144 9.61 -15.41 2.13
N ARG A 145 10.51 -15.04 1.20
CA ARG A 145 11.93 -14.92 1.49
C ARG A 145 12.24 -13.82 2.50
N ALA A 146 11.58 -12.66 2.40
CA ALA A 146 11.71 -11.59 3.38
C ALA A 146 11.29 -12.03 4.80
N ILE A 147 10.19 -12.79 4.90
CA ILE A 147 9.67 -13.33 6.15
C ILE A 147 10.59 -14.43 6.71
N GLU A 148 11.12 -15.32 5.89
CA GLU A 148 12.13 -16.32 6.32
C GLU A 148 13.35 -15.64 6.95
N LEU A 149 13.86 -14.59 6.30
CA LEU A 149 15.03 -13.84 6.80
C LEU A 149 14.71 -13.03 8.06
N LYS A 150 13.48 -12.49 8.16
CA LYS A 150 13.05 -11.67 9.28
C LYS A 150 11.59 -11.94 9.66
N PRO A 151 11.32 -12.97 10.50
CA PRO A 151 9.96 -13.39 10.84
C PRO A 151 9.12 -12.38 11.62
N ASN A 152 9.69 -11.28 12.06
CA ASN A 152 8.99 -10.16 12.70
C ASN A 152 8.93 -8.90 11.84
N LEU A 153 9.05 -9.01 10.53
CA LEU A 153 8.92 -7.91 9.58
C LEU A 153 7.44 -7.69 9.22
N ALA A 154 6.71 -6.93 10.04
CA ALA A 154 5.27 -6.69 9.89
C ALA A 154 4.88 -6.26 8.46
N ILE A 155 5.68 -5.37 7.84
CA ILE A 155 5.42 -4.87 6.49
C ILE A 155 5.42 -5.98 5.43
N ALA A 156 6.28 -7.00 5.55
CA ALA A 156 6.31 -8.10 4.58
C ALA A 156 5.05 -8.97 4.66
N TYR A 157 4.48 -9.15 5.86
CA TYR A 157 3.17 -9.81 6.00
C TYR A 157 2.05 -8.97 5.39
N ALA A 158 2.02 -7.66 5.62
CA ALA A 158 1.02 -6.78 5.02
C ALA A 158 1.10 -6.78 3.48
N ASN A 159 2.31 -6.72 2.92
CA ASN A 159 2.52 -6.77 1.47
C ASN A 159 2.14 -8.14 0.89
N ARG A 160 2.47 -9.24 1.58
CA ARG A 160 2.04 -10.58 1.16
C ARG A 160 0.52 -10.74 1.21
N ALA A 161 -0.13 -10.16 2.21
CA ALA A 161 -1.59 -10.13 2.29
C ALA A 161 -2.20 -9.36 1.10
N MET A 162 -1.60 -8.24 0.68
CA MET A 162 -2.02 -7.52 -0.51
C MET A 162 -1.88 -8.35 -1.79
N ALA A 163 -0.76 -9.06 -1.97
CA ALA A 163 -0.57 -9.96 -3.11
C ALA A 163 -1.60 -11.10 -3.09
N ARG A 164 -1.94 -11.64 -1.91
CA ARG A 164 -2.98 -12.66 -1.74
C ARG A 164 -4.37 -12.17 -2.11
N ILE A 165 -4.71 -10.91 -1.82
CA ILE A 165 -5.96 -10.31 -2.30
C ILE A 165 -5.97 -10.29 -3.83
N GLY A 166 -4.85 -9.93 -4.49
CA GLY A 166 -4.73 -9.98 -5.94
C GLY A 166 -4.87 -11.38 -6.54
N LEU A 167 -4.57 -12.43 -5.75
CA LEU A 167 -4.74 -13.84 -6.11
C LEU A 167 -6.06 -14.45 -5.60
N GLU A 168 -6.97 -13.63 -5.09
CA GLU A 168 -8.26 -14.04 -4.51
C GLU A 168 -8.15 -14.98 -3.27
N ASP A 169 -6.95 -15.11 -2.66
CA ASP A 169 -6.74 -15.84 -1.40
C ASP A 169 -7.09 -14.96 -0.19
N VAL A 170 -8.38 -14.69 -0.04
CA VAL A 170 -8.90 -13.79 1.02
C VAL A 170 -8.59 -14.30 2.42
N ASP A 171 -8.65 -15.62 2.64
CA ASP A 171 -8.36 -16.21 3.95
C ASP A 171 -6.86 -16.19 4.28
N GLY A 172 -6.00 -16.37 3.29
CA GLY A 172 -4.56 -16.18 3.43
C GLY A 172 -4.22 -14.72 3.72
N ALA A 173 -4.86 -13.79 3.00
CA ALA A 173 -4.70 -12.36 3.22
C ALA A 173 -5.11 -11.95 4.65
N PHE A 174 -6.23 -12.48 5.16
CA PHE A 174 -6.68 -12.25 6.54
C PHE A 174 -5.64 -12.69 7.57
N ARG A 175 -5.09 -13.91 7.42
CA ARG A 175 -4.05 -14.42 8.36
C ARG A 175 -2.81 -13.55 8.36
N ASP A 176 -2.32 -13.15 7.17
CA ASP A 176 -1.13 -12.32 7.06
C ASP A 176 -1.36 -10.90 7.57
N ALA A 177 -2.48 -10.28 7.25
CA ALA A 177 -2.81 -8.94 7.72
C ALA A 177 -2.97 -8.91 9.26
N THR A 178 -3.63 -9.93 9.85
CA THR A 178 -3.70 -10.11 11.30
C THR A 178 -2.28 -10.23 11.89
N ARG A 179 -1.43 -11.04 11.26
CA ARG A 179 -0.04 -11.19 11.72
C ARG A 179 0.76 -9.91 11.64
N ALA A 180 0.53 -9.08 10.63
CA ALA A 180 1.17 -7.76 10.51
C ALA A 180 0.83 -6.85 11.70
N VAL A 181 -0.46 -6.78 12.07
CA VAL A 181 -0.94 -5.97 13.20
C VAL A 181 -0.51 -6.55 14.56
N GLU A 182 -0.47 -7.88 14.72
CA GLU A 182 0.09 -8.51 15.92
C GLU A 182 1.58 -8.20 16.14
N LEU A 183 2.36 -8.05 15.06
CA LEU A 183 3.79 -7.73 15.12
C LEU A 183 4.06 -6.24 15.32
N ASP A 184 3.16 -5.41 14.85
CA ASP A 184 3.22 -3.94 14.92
C ASP A 184 1.77 -3.42 14.90
N ASP A 185 1.23 -3.09 16.06
CA ASP A 185 -0.15 -2.60 16.22
C ASP A 185 -0.37 -1.20 15.59
N GLU A 186 0.71 -0.44 15.38
CA GLU A 186 0.73 0.79 14.60
C GLU A 186 0.97 0.55 13.10
N SER A 187 0.91 -0.69 12.62
CA SER A 187 1.09 -1.01 11.20
C SER A 187 -0.09 -0.52 10.36
N VAL A 188 -0.03 0.72 9.89
CA VAL A 188 -1.05 1.29 8.98
C VAL A 188 -1.32 0.36 7.80
N ALA A 189 -0.27 -0.26 7.25
CA ALA A 189 -0.39 -1.21 6.16
C ALA A 189 -1.25 -2.44 6.53
N GLY A 190 -0.98 -3.04 7.69
CA GLY A 190 -1.75 -4.17 8.20
C GLY A 190 -3.22 -3.80 8.44
N GLN A 191 -3.46 -2.64 9.04
CA GLN A 191 -4.79 -2.10 9.33
C GLN A 191 -5.58 -1.86 8.02
N LEU A 192 -4.99 -1.23 7.02
CA LEU A 192 -5.61 -1.00 5.71
C LEU A 192 -5.94 -2.32 4.99
N VAL A 193 -5.06 -3.30 5.06
CA VAL A 193 -5.31 -4.61 4.45
C VAL A 193 -6.42 -5.35 5.18
N LEU A 194 -6.51 -5.28 6.52
CA LEU A 194 -7.65 -5.83 7.27
C LEU A 194 -8.96 -5.17 6.85
N GLY A 195 -9.00 -3.85 6.71
CA GLY A 195 -10.15 -3.14 6.17
C GLY A 195 -10.58 -3.70 4.81
N ARG A 196 -9.63 -3.86 3.86
CA ARG A 196 -9.92 -4.45 2.55
C ARG A 196 -10.39 -5.90 2.62
N VAL A 197 -9.77 -6.71 3.44
CA VAL A 197 -10.15 -8.12 3.62
C VAL A 197 -11.58 -8.23 4.14
N HIS A 198 -11.95 -7.45 5.15
CA HIS A 198 -13.32 -7.42 5.67
C HIS A 198 -14.33 -6.90 4.63
N ALA A 199 -13.97 -5.87 3.86
CA ALA A 199 -14.80 -5.40 2.74
C ALA A 199 -15.03 -6.50 1.70
N THR A 200 -13.97 -7.23 1.31
CA THR A 200 -14.07 -8.36 0.36
C THR A 200 -14.89 -9.54 0.92
N LYS A 201 -14.89 -9.73 2.24
CA LYS A 201 -15.72 -10.74 2.91
C LYS A 201 -17.20 -10.33 3.05
N GLY A 202 -17.56 -9.11 2.65
CA GLY A 202 -18.91 -8.58 2.84
C GLY A 202 -19.23 -8.23 4.30
N GLU A 203 -18.24 -7.79 5.06
CA GLU A 203 -18.31 -7.38 6.47
C GLU A 203 -18.03 -5.86 6.58
N PRO A 204 -18.94 -4.99 6.07
CA PRO A 204 -18.65 -3.56 5.90
C PRO A 204 -18.42 -2.82 7.22
N GLU A 205 -19.07 -3.22 8.32
CA GLU A 205 -18.91 -2.60 9.62
C GLU A 205 -17.49 -2.81 10.16
N LYS A 206 -16.96 -4.04 10.06
CA LYS A 206 -15.58 -4.35 10.45
C LYS A 206 -14.57 -3.72 9.51
N ALA A 207 -14.91 -3.62 8.24
CA ALA A 207 -14.05 -2.92 7.27
C ALA A 207 -13.91 -1.44 7.64
N LEU A 208 -15.02 -0.77 7.98
CA LEU A 208 -15.02 0.62 8.42
C LEU A 208 -14.20 0.81 9.70
N GLU A 209 -14.38 -0.06 10.69
CA GLU A 209 -13.60 -0.03 11.93
C GLU A 209 -12.09 -0.04 11.65
N TRP A 210 -11.61 -0.94 10.79
CA TRP A 210 -10.20 -1.01 10.45
C TRP A 210 -9.70 0.18 9.62
N PHE A 211 -10.51 0.72 8.72
CA PHE A 211 -10.17 1.94 8.01
C PHE A 211 -10.12 3.16 8.94
N ASP A 212 -11.01 3.26 9.93
CA ASP A 212 -11.00 4.33 10.92
C ASP A 212 -9.76 4.24 11.83
N ILE A 213 -9.38 3.03 12.24
CA ILE A 213 -8.12 2.79 12.97
C ILE A 213 -6.92 3.22 12.11
N ALA A 214 -6.87 2.82 10.83
CA ALA A 214 -5.80 3.20 9.93
C ALA A 214 -5.69 4.72 9.74
N VAL A 215 -6.81 5.41 9.59
CA VAL A 215 -6.84 6.88 9.52
C VAL A 215 -6.38 7.51 10.83
N ALA A 216 -6.79 6.99 11.98
CA ALA A 216 -6.35 7.51 13.28
C ALA A 216 -4.85 7.32 13.51
N THR A 217 -4.30 6.16 13.10
CA THR A 217 -2.86 5.83 13.22
C THR A 217 -2.00 6.59 12.22
N GLY A 218 -2.46 6.76 10.98
CA GLY A 218 -1.76 7.39 9.87
C GLY A 218 -2.43 8.65 9.34
N SER A 219 -2.92 9.53 10.23
CA SER A 219 -3.70 10.73 9.87
C SER A 219 -2.98 11.71 8.93
N GLU A 220 -1.64 11.69 8.93
CA GLU A 220 -0.79 12.50 8.05
C GLU A 220 -0.47 11.80 6.72
N ASP A 221 -1.05 10.62 6.48
CA ASP A 221 -0.82 9.83 5.29
C ASP A 221 -2.05 9.87 4.38
N GLY A 222 -1.93 10.48 3.21
CA GLY A 222 -3.02 10.59 2.24
C GLY A 222 -3.59 9.24 1.80
N ALA A 223 -2.81 8.15 1.86
CA ALA A 223 -3.28 6.82 1.48
C ALA A 223 -4.36 6.29 2.43
N THR A 224 -4.29 6.59 3.73
CA THR A 224 -5.30 6.13 4.70
C THR A 224 -6.67 6.72 4.38
N TRP A 225 -6.72 8.02 4.12
CA TRP A 225 -7.92 8.73 3.72
C TRP A 225 -8.45 8.24 2.37
N TRP A 226 -7.57 8.06 1.41
CA TRP A 226 -7.95 7.57 0.09
C TRP A 226 -8.58 6.18 0.13
N TRP A 227 -8.01 5.22 0.89
CA TRP A 227 -8.58 3.89 1.02
C TRP A 227 -9.95 3.91 1.68
N ARG A 228 -10.13 4.71 2.73
CA ARG A 228 -11.43 4.85 3.37
C ARG A 228 -12.43 5.57 2.44
N GLY A 229 -12.00 6.59 1.71
CA GLY A 229 -12.81 7.27 0.71
C GLY A 229 -13.29 6.31 -0.39
N ARG A 230 -12.43 5.45 -0.90
CA ARG A 230 -12.83 4.39 -1.84
C ARG A 230 -13.84 3.43 -1.22
N PHE A 231 -13.64 3.03 0.01
CA PHE A 231 -14.59 2.18 0.71
C PHE A 231 -15.96 2.85 0.87
N PHE A 232 -16.00 4.14 1.21
CA PHE A 232 -17.25 4.90 1.24
C PHE A 232 -17.94 4.98 -0.12
N ARG A 233 -17.18 5.19 -1.20
CA ARG A 233 -17.72 5.27 -2.55
C ARG A 233 -18.20 3.92 -3.07
N ASP A 234 -17.33 2.90 -3.02
CA ASP A 234 -17.51 1.65 -3.77
C ASP A 234 -18.35 0.61 -3.02
N VAL A 235 -18.28 0.60 -1.69
CA VAL A 235 -18.97 -0.39 -0.85
C VAL A 235 -20.21 0.19 -0.20
N LEU A 236 -20.10 1.36 0.44
CA LEU A 236 -21.22 1.95 1.18
C LEU A 236 -22.09 2.89 0.33
N GLY A 237 -21.59 3.37 -0.80
CA GLY A 237 -22.30 4.33 -1.66
C GLY A 237 -22.52 5.71 -1.03
N VAL A 238 -21.71 6.09 -0.03
CA VAL A 238 -21.82 7.35 0.72
C VAL A 238 -20.91 8.41 0.12
N GLY A 239 -21.34 9.03 -0.98
CA GLY A 239 -20.52 9.93 -1.79
C GLY A 239 -19.96 11.15 -1.04
N HIS A 240 -20.71 11.76 -0.11
CA HIS A 240 -20.23 12.94 0.61
C HIS A 240 -19.05 12.60 1.55
N LEU A 241 -19.07 11.46 2.24
CA LEU A 241 -17.95 11.01 3.08
C LEU A 241 -16.73 10.63 2.22
N ALA A 242 -16.98 10.00 1.06
CA ALA A 242 -15.92 9.73 0.10
C ALA A 242 -15.25 11.02 -0.40
N LEU A 243 -16.03 12.07 -0.67
CA LEU A 243 -15.52 13.37 -1.12
C LEU A 243 -14.65 14.05 -0.06
N ASP A 244 -15.08 14.04 1.21
CA ASP A 244 -14.32 14.60 2.32
C ASP A 244 -12.96 13.88 2.45
N ASP A 245 -12.95 12.56 2.38
CA ASP A 245 -11.74 11.75 2.45
C ASP A 245 -10.82 11.95 1.24
N PHE A 246 -11.35 12.01 0.02
CA PHE A 246 -10.53 12.31 -1.18
C PHE A 246 -9.94 13.72 -1.14
N ASN A 247 -10.69 14.71 -0.65
CA ASN A 247 -10.18 16.06 -0.47
C ASN A 247 -9.02 16.08 0.53
N LYS A 248 -9.15 15.35 1.65
CA LYS A 248 -8.08 15.23 2.64
C LYS A 248 -6.85 14.48 2.10
N ALA A 249 -7.07 13.44 1.33
CA ALA A 249 -5.99 12.70 0.66
C ALA A 249 -5.21 13.61 -0.31
N ILE A 250 -5.89 14.43 -1.12
CA ILE A 250 -5.28 15.38 -2.05
C ILE A 250 -4.55 16.49 -1.29
N GLU A 251 -5.11 17.03 -0.19
CA GLU A 251 -4.41 17.99 0.66
C GLU A 251 -3.05 17.48 1.15
N LEU A 252 -3.00 16.19 1.56
CA LEU A 252 -1.79 15.56 2.10
C LEU A 252 -0.82 15.10 1.01
N ALA A 253 -1.31 14.73 -0.18
CA ALA A 253 -0.52 14.19 -1.28
C ALA A 253 -0.92 14.80 -2.65
N PRO A 254 -0.77 16.11 -2.85
CA PRO A 254 -1.30 16.80 -4.04
C PRO A 254 -0.63 16.42 -5.36
N ALA A 255 0.53 15.77 -5.31
CA ALA A 255 1.24 15.30 -6.52
C ALA A 255 0.79 13.89 -6.99
N GLN A 256 -0.19 13.27 -6.32
CA GLN A 256 -0.65 11.92 -6.64
C GLN A 256 -1.81 11.94 -7.63
N ALA A 257 -1.52 11.70 -8.91
CA ALA A 257 -2.49 11.73 -10.00
C ALA A 257 -3.72 10.81 -9.78
N ALA A 258 -3.53 9.64 -9.16
CA ALA A 258 -4.60 8.67 -8.90
C ALA A 258 -5.71 9.23 -7.98
N LEU A 259 -5.39 10.14 -7.06
CA LEU A 259 -6.37 10.75 -6.16
C LEU A 259 -7.40 11.59 -6.91
N TYR A 260 -6.94 12.33 -7.90
CA TYR A 260 -7.80 13.15 -8.76
C TYR A 260 -8.71 12.30 -9.64
N ILE A 261 -8.21 11.16 -10.15
CA ILE A 261 -9.05 10.21 -10.91
C ILE A 261 -10.17 9.66 -10.02
N ASP A 262 -9.88 9.26 -8.78
CA ASP A 262 -10.90 8.73 -7.88
C ASP A 262 -11.92 9.79 -7.46
N ARG A 263 -11.52 11.04 -7.27
CA ARG A 263 -12.45 12.13 -7.00
C ARG A 263 -13.27 12.49 -8.24
N ALA A 264 -12.67 12.50 -9.44
CA ALA A 264 -13.38 12.68 -10.68
C ALA A 264 -14.45 11.60 -10.92
N LEU A 265 -14.13 10.33 -10.62
CA LEU A 265 -15.08 9.23 -10.69
C LEU A 265 -16.29 9.46 -9.77
N LEU A 266 -16.08 10.00 -8.58
CA LEU A 266 -17.16 10.35 -7.66
C LEU A 266 -18.07 11.43 -8.26
N TYR A 267 -17.51 12.51 -8.84
CA TYR A 267 -18.28 13.56 -9.51
C TYR A 267 -19.05 13.02 -10.72
N ILE A 268 -18.44 12.14 -11.51
CA ILE A 268 -19.08 11.47 -12.67
C ILE A 268 -20.27 10.61 -12.21
N GLN A 269 -20.14 9.89 -11.09
CA GLN A 269 -21.22 9.07 -10.53
C GLN A 269 -22.38 9.91 -10.01
N ALA A 270 -22.09 11.09 -9.44
CA ALA A 270 -23.12 12.01 -8.92
C ALA A 270 -23.90 12.73 -10.04
N ASP A 271 -23.40 12.74 -11.28
CA ASP A 271 -23.99 13.34 -12.49
C ASP A 271 -24.35 14.84 -12.34
N THR A 272 -23.67 15.54 -11.46
CA THR A 272 -23.99 16.95 -11.13
C THR A 272 -22.83 17.91 -11.31
N GLU A 273 -21.59 17.40 -11.42
CA GLU A 273 -20.37 18.23 -11.33
C GLU A 273 -19.35 17.86 -12.42
N ASN A 274 -19.83 17.72 -13.68
CA ASN A 274 -19.00 17.34 -14.83
C ASN A 274 -17.77 18.23 -15.03
N GLU A 275 -17.89 19.54 -14.75
CA GLU A 275 -16.78 20.50 -14.86
C GLU A 275 -15.68 20.21 -13.82
N LEU A 276 -16.06 19.88 -12.58
CA LEU A 276 -15.09 19.50 -11.53
C LEU A 276 -14.42 18.17 -11.86
N ALA A 277 -15.19 17.20 -12.36
CA ALA A 277 -14.63 15.94 -12.84
C ALA A 277 -13.59 16.15 -13.94
N ARG A 278 -13.89 17.03 -14.91
CA ARG A 278 -12.99 17.35 -16.02
C ARG A 278 -11.71 18.02 -15.52
N ALA A 279 -11.83 18.99 -14.62
CA ALA A 279 -10.67 19.66 -14.02
C ALA A 279 -9.75 18.68 -13.28
N ASP A 280 -10.32 17.76 -12.51
CA ASP A 280 -9.55 16.70 -11.83
C ASP A 280 -8.84 15.76 -12.82
N LEU A 281 -9.51 15.37 -13.91
CA LEU A 281 -8.90 14.51 -14.93
C LEU A 281 -7.76 15.22 -15.69
N GLU A 282 -7.89 16.49 -15.97
CA GLU A 282 -6.84 17.31 -16.58
C GLU A 282 -5.64 17.45 -15.64
N GLU A 283 -5.87 17.67 -14.34
CA GLU A 283 -4.81 17.71 -13.34
C GLU A 283 -4.12 16.34 -13.22
N ALA A 284 -4.88 15.24 -13.20
CA ALA A 284 -4.30 13.89 -13.19
C ALA A 284 -3.39 13.64 -14.40
N ILE A 285 -3.81 14.07 -15.61
CA ILE A 285 -2.98 13.99 -16.82
C ILE A 285 -1.72 14.83 -16.67
N SER A 286 -1.83 16.06 -16.17
CA SER A 286 -0.69 16.97 -15.95
C SER A 286 0.35 16.34 -15.02
N LEU A 287 -0.09 15.82 -13.88
CA LEU A 287 0.77 15.16 -12.90
C LEU A 287 1.41 13.86 -13.41
N ALA A 288 0.73 13.15 -14.33
CA ALA A 288 1.20 11.89 -14.89
C ALA A 288 2.15 12.06 -16.09
N GLN A 289 2.51 13.28 -16.50
CA GLN A 289 3.46 13.52 -17.60
C GLN A 289 4.93 13.34 -17.17
N ASP A 290 5.26 13.70 -15.93
CA ASP A 290 6.61 13.56 -15.38
C ASP A 290 6.54 13.19 -13.88
N PRO A 291 6.69 11.90 -13.50
CA PRO A 291 7.02 10.76 -14.36
C PRO A 291 5.88 10.36 -15.30
N LYS A 292 6.24 9.79 -16.47
CA LYS A 292 5.23 9.35 -17.43
C LYS A 292 4.52 8.10 -16.93
N LEU A 293 3.25 8.26 -16.56
CA LEU A 293 2.38 7.19 -16.08
C LEU A 293 1.27 6.89 -17.14
N PRO A 294 1.56 6.03 -18.15
CA PRO A 294 0.66 5.83 -19.29
C PRO A 294 -0.73 5.37 -18.89
N SER A 295 -0.85 4.45 -17.94
CA SER A 295 -2.12 3.91 -17.45
C SER A 295 -3.04 4.99 -16.85
N ILE A 296 -2.45 5.92 -16.08
CA ILE A 296 -3.17 7.07 -15.51
C ILE A 296 -3.69 7.98 -16.62
N ILE A 297 -2.82 8.31 -17.59
CA ILE A 297 -3.19 9.18 -18.72
C ILE A 297 -4.28 8.53 -19.58
N GLU A 298 -4.16 7.24 -19.86
CA GLU A 298 -5.15 6.47 -20.62
C GLU A 298 -6.51 6.48 -19.90
N ARG A 299 -6.49 6.15 -18.60
CA ARG A 299 -7.70 6.12 -17.78
C ARG A 299 -8.39 7.49 -17.71
N ALA A 300 -7.64 8.57 -17.50
CA ALA A 300 -8.18 9.92 -17.49
C ALA A 300 -8.81 10.30 -18.83
N ASN A 301 -8.16 9.98 -19.96
CA ASN A 301 -8.71 10.25 -21.29
C ASN A 301 -9.99 9.44 -21.59
N GLU A 302 -10.09 8.18 -21.14
CA GLU A 302 -11.31 7.39 -21.23
C GLU A 302 -12.47 8.07 -20.50
N LEU A 303 -12.22 8.55 -19.26
CA LEU A 303 -13.25 9.24 -18.47
C LEU A 303 -13.66 10.58 -19.07
N ILE A 304 -12.73 11.35 -19.63
CA ILE A 304 -13.04 12.57 -20.40
C ILE A 304 -13.95 12.23 -21.60
N THR A 305 -13.66 11.13 -22.32
CA THR A 305 -14.50 10.68 -23.41
C THR A 305 -15.93 10.35 -22.98
N VAL A 306 -16.10 9.77 -21.80
CA VAL A 306 -17.43 9.51 -21.21
C VAL A 306 -18.17 10.83 -20.94
N LEU A 307 -17.49 11.84 -20.38
CA LEU A 307 -18.07 13.16 -20.14
C LEU A 307 -18.49 13.84 -21.46
N ASP A 308 -17.62 13.80 -22.49
CA ASP A 308 -17.93 14.36 -23.80
C ASP A 308 -19.17 13.73 -24.46
N GLN A 309 -19.33 12.40 -24.29
CA GLN A 309 -20.51 11.68 -24.79
C GLN A 309 -21.81 12.11 -24.07
N ARG A 310 -21.74 12.32 -22.74
CA ARG A 310 -22.88 12.82 -21.96
C ARG A 310 -23.27 14.23 -22.40
N ASP A 311 -22.31 15.15 -22.46
CA ASP A 311 -22.55 16.53 -22.90
C ASP A 311 -23.19 16.59 -24.31
N ALA A 312 -22.72 15.71 -25.21
CA ALA A 312 -23.29 15.61 -26.57
C ALA A 312 -24.72 15.03 -26.58
N GLN A 313 -25.08 14.18 -25.62
CA GLN A 313 -26.45 13.66 -25.48
C GLN A 313 -27.40 14.72 -24.92
N ASP A 314 -26.98 15.46 -23.90
CA ASP A 314 -27.75 16.54 -23.29
C ASP A 314 -28.06 17.67 -24.29
N LEU A 315 -27.10 17.99 -25.18
CA LEU A 315 -27.31 18.96 -26.27
C LEU A 315 -28.33 18.50 -27.30
N LYS A 316 -28.52 17.20 -27.51
CA LYS A 316 -29.51 16.65 -28.44
C LYS A 316 -30.91 16.58 -27.86
N GLN A 317 -31.05 16.64 -26.54
CA GLN A 317 -32.34 16.57 -25.82
C GLN A 317 -32.94 17.97 -25.57
N LYS A 318 -32.15 19.03 -25.71
CA LYS A 318 -32.55 20.45 -25.64
C LYS A 318 -32.92 20.99 -27.01
#